data_8388a5edf229235196deffbcc7c62c16
#
_entry.id   8388a5edf229235196deffbcc7c62c16
#
_cell.length_a   1.000
_cell.length_b   1.000
_cell.length_c   1.000
_cell.angle_alpha   90.00
_cell.angle_beta   90.00
_cell.angle_gamma   90.00
#
_symmetry.space_group_name_H-M   'P 1'
#
loop_
_entity.id
_entity.type
_entity.pdbx_description
1 polymer ?
#
loop_
_entity_poly.entity_id
_entity_poly.type
_entity_poly.pdbx_seq_one_letter_code
_entity_poly.pdbx_strand_id
1 'polypeptide(L)'
;MALVAVFGASGRQGLAQVRQLKAAGHEVRAISRRADPFYGETFENVEVRPADIYDEDSVFAAMEGADAAFYTHPLRARVDRVQAVTTIGRAGKRANLKRVVWNTSGWIPDKAGDPYSYGENTKAINALWRTGVPATVFGSVLFMDNLLTNWAFPFIVKEGRYVYPHHPDLECSWISLDDVAKFMIAAIDRPDLEGAWMNIGGPEILKPQTVAKHLSEAVGRTIKYDPSTPAEFGVHLANAFGDEVSDEERAVLAPSIGAFYEYNNASPLKPFRVDMGPVLARIPIELETMAQWAKRQDWSLSNKPRPPAG
;
A
#
# COMPACT_ATOMS: atom_id res chain seq x y z
N MET A 1 14.09 15.18 -13.28
CA MET A 1 12.80 14.84 -13.91
C MET A 1 12.96 13.46 -14.53
N ALA A 2 12.05 12.53 -14.27
CA ALA A 2 12.05 11.16 -14.79
C ALA A 2 10.66 10.81 -15.29
N LEU A 3 10.53 9.93 -16.29
CA LEU A 3 9.28 9.30 -16.67
C LEU A 3 9.11 8.01 -15.83
N VAL A 4 8.05 7.93 -15.06
CA VAL A 4 7.78 6.80 -14.15
C VAL A 4 6.52 6.04 -14.57
N ALA A 5 6.66 4.75 -14.87
CA ALA A 5 5.53 3.85 -15.12
C ALA A 5 4.93 3.37 -13.79
N VAL A 6 3.68 3.70 -13.49
CA VAL A 6 3.00 3.37 -12.24
C VAL A 6 2.02 2.21 -12.48
N PHE A 7 2.37 1.00 -12.04
CA PHE A 7 1.50 -0.17 -12.12
C PHE A 7 0.42 -0.12 -11.03
N GLY A 8 -0.81 -0.43 -11.42
CA GLY A 8 -1.95 -0.32 -10.53
C GLY A 8 -2.35 1.14 -10.23
N ALA A 9 -2.14 2.04 -11.18
CA ALA A 9 -2.42 3.47 -11.04
C ALA A 9 -3.86 3.80 -10.64
N SER A 10 -4.82 2.91 -10.95
CA SER A 10 -6.22 3.04 -10.54
C SER A 10 -6.51 2.58 -9.11
N GLY A 11 -5.54 1.98 -8.42
CA GLY A 11 -5.66 1.64 -7.01
C GLY A 11 -5.38 2.84 -6.10
N ARG A 12 -5.78 2.76 -4.82
CA ARG A 12 -5.53 3.84 -3.84
C ARG A 12 -4.05 4.21 -3.73
N GLN A 13 -3.17 3.22 -3.70
CA GLN A 13 -1.72 3.43 -3.64
C GLN A 13 -1.19 4.05 -4.93
N GLY A 14 -1.59 3.49 -6.08
CA GLY A 14 -1.16 4.01 -7.39
C GLY A 14 -1.60 5.46 -7.61
N LEU A 15 -2.81 5.81 -7.19
CA LEU A 15 -3.30 7.19 -7.27
C LEU A 15 -2.48 8.16 -6.40
N ALA A 16 -2.12 7.75 -5.17
CA ALA A 16 -1.21 8.55 -4.33
C ALA A 16 0.17 8.69 -4.98
N GLN A 17 0.70 7.61 -5.58
CA GLN A 17 1.96 7.65 -6.33
C GLN A 17 1.90 8.63 -7.51
N VAL A 18 0.81 8.61 -8.30
CA VAL A 18 0.61 9.56 -9.41
C VAL A 18 0.60 10.99 -8.91
N ARG A 19 -0.18 11.29 -7.85
CA ARG A 19 -0.24 12.65 -7.25
C ARG A 19 1.14 13.13 -6.79
N GLN A 20 1.85 12.31 -6.02
CA GLN A 20 3.15 12.69 -5.46
C GLN A 20 4.23 12.82 -6.54
N LEU A 21 4.25 11.95 -7.56
CA LEU A 21 5.16 12.07 -8.71
C LEU A 21 4.92 13.38 -9.47
N LYS A 22 3.66 13.71 -9.75
CA LYS A 22 3.31 14.98 -10.43
C LYS A 22 3.70 16.18 -9.58
N ALA A 23 3.45 16.15 -8.27
CA ALA A 23 3.85 17.23 -7.35
C ALA A 23 5.38 17.40 -7.29
N ALA A 24 6.15 16.31 -7.43
CA ALA A 24 7.61 16.32 -7.50
C ALA A 24 8.17 16.67 -8.88
N GLY A 25 7.32 16.98 -9.87
CA GLY A 25 7.74 17.38 -11.21
C GLY A 25 8.18 16.22 -12.12
N HIS A 26 7.79 14.99 -11.81
CA HIS A 26 8.04 13.84 -12.68
C HIS A 26 6.96 13.69 -13.75
N GLU A 27 7.32 13.06 -14.86
CA GLU A 27 6.37 12.58 -15.85
C GLU A 27 5.83 11.22 -15.42
N VAL A 28 4.54 10.97 -15.70
CA VAL A 28 3.87 9.75 -15.25
C VAL A 28 3.21 9.04 -16.42
N ARG A 29 3.45 7.73 -16.49
CA ARG A 29 2.68 6.80 -17.29
C ARG A 29 1.89 5.89 -16.36
N ALA A 30 0.56 6.05 -16.36
CA ALA A 30 -0.35 5.26 -15.54
C ALA A 30 -0.65 3.92 -16.22
N ILE A 31 -0.30 2.82 -15.56
CA ILE A 31 -0.58 1.48 -16.06
C ILE A 31 -1.88 0.99 -15.43
N SER A 32 -2.95 0.97 -16.23
CA SER A 32 -4.29 0.60 -15.79
C SER A 32 -5.12 0.02 -16.94
N ARG A 33 -5.96 -0.95 -16.62
CA ARG A 33 -6.96 -1.52 -17.54
C ARG A 33 -8.27 -0.72 -17.57
N ARG A 34 -8.42 0.27 -16.67
CA ARG A 34 -9.60 1.15 -16.62
C ARG A 34 -9.43 2.32 -17.58
N ALA A 35 -10.51 2.70 -18.27
CA ALA A 35 -10.53 3.88 -19.14
C ALA A 35 -10.39 5.19 -18.34
N ASP A 36 -11.04 5.27 -17.16
CA ASP A 36 -10.81 6.34 -16.16
C ASP A 36 -10.12 5.73 -14.94
N PRO A 37 -8.78 5.78 -14.87
CA PRO A 37 -8.05 5.22 -13.74
C PRO A 37 -8.04 6.12 -12.51
N PHE A 38 -8.48 7.38 -12.63
CA PHE A 38 -8.28 8.39 -11.58
C PHE A 38 -9.56 8.81 -10.87
N TYR A 39 -10.69 8.13 -11.12
CA TYR A 39 -11.98 8.39 -10.47
C TYR A 39 -12.45 9.85 -10.57
N GLY A 40 -12.27 10.46 -11.75
CA GLY A 40 -12.63 11.84 -11.99
C GLY A 40 -11.59 12.89 -11.55
N GLU A 41 -10.48 12.50 -10.94
CA GLU A 41 -9.32 13.38 -10.79
C GLU A 41 -8.67 13.59 -12.17
N THR A 42 -8.21 14.80 -12.43
CA THR A 42 -7.53 15.12 -13.70
C THR A 42 -6.06 15.42 -13.45
N PHE A 43 -5.21 14.77 -14.23
CA PHE A 43 -3.76 15.03 -14.22
C PHE A 43 -3.31 15.42 -15.61
N GLU A 44 -2.68 16.58 -15.71
CA GLU A 44 -2.12 17.03 -16.98
C GLU A 44 -0.96 16.13 -17.42
N ASN A 45 -0.94 15.78 -18.71
CA ASN A 45 0.16 15.04 -19.34
C ASN A 45 0.46 13.68 -18.65
N VAL A 46 -0.59 12.93 -18.27
CA VAL A 46 -0.45 11.54 -17.83
C VAL A 46 -0.94 10.62 -18.94
N GLU A 47 -0.02 9.84 -19.49
CA GLU A 47 -0.33 8.80 -20.46
C GLU A 47 -0.94 7.58 -19.72
N VAL A 48 -2.03 7.00 -20.22
CA VAL A 48 -2.63 5.78 -19.69
C VAL A 48 -2.37 4.63 -20.66
N ARG A 49 -1.75 3.54 -20.17
CA ARG A 49 -1.52 2.32 -20.93
C ARG A 49 -2.05 1.10 -20.17
N PRO A 50 -2.68 0.13 -20.86
CA PRO A 50 -2.96 -1.16 -20.25
C PRO A 50 -1.70 -2.03 -20.20
N ALA A 51 -1.63 -2.94 -19.22
CA ALA A 51 -0.69 -4.04 -19.22
C ALA A 51 -1.27 -5.26 -18.51
N ASP A 52 -0.91 -6.45 -19.00
CA ASP A 52 -1.07 -7.71 -18.28
C ASP A 52 0.24 -8.01 -17.55
N ILE A 53 0.20 -8.03 -16.22
CA ILE A 53 1.39 -8.24 -15.37
C ILE A 53 1.96 -9.66 -15.47
N TYR A 54 1.32 -10.58 -16.16
CA TYR A 54 1.80 -11.93 -16.43
C TYR A 54 2.38 -12.10 -17.84
N ASP A 55 2.23 -11.10 -18.70
CA ASP A 55 2.77 -11.07 -20.06
C ASP A 55 3.98 -10.12 -20.09
N GLU A 56 5.18 -10.69 -20.26
CA GLU A 56 6.43 -9.91 -20.28
C GLU A 56 6.48 -8.89 -21.41
N ASP A 57 5.95 -9.21 -22.59
CA ASP A 57 5.94 -8.27 -23.73
C ASP A 57 4.96 -7.12 -23.50
N SER A 58 3.81 -7.40 -22.89
CA SER A 58 2.83 -6.39 -22.48
C SER A 58 3.42 -5.43 -21.43
N VAL A 59 4.11 -5.99 -20.41
CA VAL A 59 4.77 -5.19 -19.38
C VAL A 59 5.94 -4.38 -19.94
N PHE A 60 6.74 -4.97 -20.84
CA PHE A 60 7.83 -4.27 -21.53
C PHE A 60 7.30 -3.07 -22.33
N ALA A 61 6.25 -3.27 -23.15
CA ALA A 61 5.65 -2.19 -23.91
C ALA A 61 5.14 -1.04 -23.02
N ALA A 62 4.61 -1.38 -21.84
CA ALA A 62 4.18 -0.38 -20.87
C ALA A 62 5.33 0.41 -20.24
N MET A 63 6.51 -0.19 -20.12
CA MET A 63 7.72 0.41 -19.54
C MET A 63 8.64 1.09 -20.57
N GLU A 64 8.45 0.82 -21.87
CA GLU A 64 9.37 1.30 -22.90
C GLU A 64 9.54 2.81 -22.84
N GLY A 65 10.81 3.26 -22.77
CA GLY A 65 11.18 4.67 -22.64
C GLY A 65 10.97 5.28 -21.27
N ALA A 66 10.50 4.51 -20.26
CA ALA A 66 10.45 5.00 -18.89
C ALA A 66 11.83 4.95 -18.22
N ASP A 67 12.06 5.83 -17.24
CA ASP A 67 13.26 5.81 -16.41
C ASP A 67 13.12 4.84 -15.23
N ALA A 68 11.92 4.76 -14.65
CA ALA A 68 11.63 3.91 -13.50
C ALA A 68 10.22 3.32 -13.56
N ALA A 69 9.98 2.29 -12.77
CA ALA A 69 8.65 1.73 -12.58
C ALA A 69 8.32 1.60 -11.09
N PHE A 70 7.10 2.01 -10.72
CA PHE A 70 6.51 1.77 -9.42
C PHE A 70 5.55 0.61 -9.52
N TYR A 71 5.72 -0.35 -8.62
CA TYR A 71 4.89 -1.54 -8.56
C TYR A 71 4.27 -1.71 -7.19
N THR A 72 2.99 -2.00 -7.17
CA THR A 72 2.23 -2.44 -6.00
C THR A 72 1.43 -3.68 -6.41
N HIS A 73 1.61 -4.76 -5.64
CA HIS A 73 0.95 -6.02 -5.96
C HIS A 73 -0.56 -5.95 -5.68
N PRO A 74 -1.42 -6.39 -6.61
CA PRO A 74 -2.87 -6.47 -6.37
C PRO A 74 -3.20 -7.39 -5.19
N LEU A 75 -4.17 -7.00 -4.36
CA LEU A 75 -4.58 -7.76 -3.16
C LEU A 75 -5.41 -9.02 -3.46
N ARG A 76 -5.73 -9.30 -4.72
CA ARG A 76 -6.60 -10.43 -5.09
C ARG A 76 -5.92 -11.78 -4.85
N ALA A 77 -6.66 -12.72 -4.26
CA ALA A 77 -6.18 -14.03 -3.82
C ALA A 77 -5.59 -14.94 -4.92
N ARG A 78 -5.86 -14.65 -6.20
CA ARG A 78 -5.42 -15.47 -7.34
C ARG A 78 -4.18 -14.95 -8.06
N VAL A 79 -3.56 -13.89 -7.55
CA VAL A 79 -2.40 -13.29 -8.23
C VAL A 79 -1.12 -13.93 -7.71
N ASP A 80 -0.42 -14.67 -8.56
CA ASP A 80 0.91 -15.21 -8.23
C ASP A 80 1.93 -14.06 -8.15
N ARG A 81 2.29 -13.72 -6.91
CA ARG A 81 3.22 -12.64 -6.61
C ARG A 81 4.61 -12.88 -7.17
N VAL A 82 5.10 -14.11 -7.09
CA VAL A 82 6.44 -14.48 -7.59
C VAL A 82 6.48 -14.35 -9.11
N GLN A 83 5.46 -14.87 -9.80
CA GLN A 83 5.35 -14.72 -11.25
C GLN A 83 5.27 -13.25 -11.65
N ALA A 84 4.38 -12.48 -11.04
CA ALA A 84 4.19 -11.06 -11.38
C ALA A 84 5.46 -10.24 -11.20
N VAL A 85 6.17 -10.35 -10.06
CA VAL A 85 7.41 -9.59 -9.86
C VAL A 85 8.55 -10.06 -10.76
N THR A 86 8.56 -11.34 -11.15
CA THR A 86 9.54 -11.87 -12.12
C THR A 86 9.31 -11.25 -13.50
N THR A 87 8.04 -11.17 -13.94
CA THR A 87 7.66 -10.52 -15.20
C THR A 87 8.02 -9.02 -15.18
N ILE A 88 7.65 -8.31 -14.10
CA ILE A 88 8.01 -6.89 -13.91
C ILE A 88 9.53 -6.69 -13.94
N GLY A 89 10.29 -7.55 -13.26
CA GLY A 89 11.73 -7.43 -13.20
C GLY A 89 12.43 -7.70 -14.55
N ARG A 90 12.01 -8.76 -15.28
CA ARG A 90 12.56 -9.09 -16.60
C ARG A 90 12.25 -8.01 -17.63
N ALA A 91 10.99 -7.57 -17.70
CA ALA A 91 10.57 -6.51 -18.58
C ALA A 91 11.28 -5.19 -18.25
N GLY A 92 11.42 -4.85 -16.95
CA GLY A 92 12.15 -3.67 -16.49
C GLY A 92 13.64 -3.70 -16.87
N LYS A 93 14.29 -4.87 -16.75
CA LYS A 93 15.67 -5.04 -17.22
C LYS A 93 15.79 -4.88 -18.73
N ARG A 94 14.87 -5.47 -19.49
CA ARG A 94 14.81 -5.35 -20.94
C ARG A 94 14.56 -3.89 -21.38
N ALA A 95 13.74 -3.15 -20.66
CA ALA A 95 13.48 -1.73 -20.87
C ALA A 95 14.61 -0.81 -20.39
N ASN A 96 15.68 -1.37 -19.82
CA ASN A 96 16.82 -0.65 -19.26
C ASN A 96 16.42 0.38 -18.19
N LEU A 97 15.45 0.03 -17.34
CA LEU A 97 15.03 0.90 -16.24
C LEU A 97 16.18 1.18 -15.27
N LYS A 98 16.28 2.42 -14.83
CA LYS A 98 17.21 2.82 -13.75
C LYS A 98 16.77 2.24 -12.40
N ARG A 99 15.45 2.06 -12.20
CA ARG A 99 14.91 1.55 -10.94
C ARG A 99 13.51 0.93 -11.10
N VAL A 100 13.32 -0.23 -10.54
CA VAL A 100 12.01 -0.73 -10.13
C VAL A 100 11.86 -0.49 -8.64
N VAL A 101 10.81 0.23 -8.23
CA VAL A 101 10.48 0.44 -6.82
C VAL A 101 9.20 -0.31 -6.51
N TRP A 102 9.29 -1.27 -5.61
CA TRP A 102 8.16 -2.09 -5.21
C TRP A 102 7.74 -1.82 -3.76
N ASN A 103 6.45 -1.51 -3.55
CA ASN A 103 5.83 -1.54 -2.23
C ASN A 103 5.09 -2.87 -2.04
N THR A 104 5.51 -3.67 -1.06
CA THR A 104 4.91 -4.98 -0.76
C THR A 104 3.54 -4.86 -0.09
N SER A 105 3.16 -3.67 0.37
CA SER A 105 1.92 -3.41 1.14
C SER A 105 1.81 -4.26 2.42
N GLY A 106 2.92 -4.69 2.97
CA GLY A 106 3.01 -5.47 4.18
C GLY A 106 4.45 -5.60 4.66
N TRP A 107 4.61 -5.94 5.92
CA TRP A 107 5.91 -6.14 6.54
C TRP A 107 6.76 -7.18 5.79
N ILE A 108 8.06 -6.96 5.75
CA ILE A 108 9.04 -7.88 5.19
C ILE A 108 9.78 -8.51 6.37
N PRO A 109 9.69 -9.84 6.58
CA PRO A 109 10.38 -10.51 7.68
C PRO A 109 11.87 -10.62 7.43
N ASP A 110 12.67 -10.59 8.49
CA ASP A 110 14.12 -10.78 8.44
C ASP A 110 14.52 -12.22 8.14
N LYS A 111 13.60 -13.17 8.32
CA LYS A 111 13.87 -14.61 8.17
C LYS A 111 12.94 -15.25 7.16
N ALA A 112 13.48 -16.11 6.31
CA ALA A 112 12.69 -17.01 5.50
C ALA A 112 11.91 -17.99 6.40
N GLY A 113 10.66 -18.28 6.03
CA GLY A 113 9.80 -19.20 6.78
C GLY A 113 8.96 -18.57 7.87
N ASP A 114 8.95 -17.24 7.99
CA ASP A 114 7.92 -16.57 8.78
C ASP A 114 6.54 -16.94 8.22
N PRO A 115 5.56 -17.29 9.07
CA PRO A 115 4.27 -17.78 8.63
C PRO A 115 3.51 -16.74 7.82
N TYR A 116 2.59 -17.23 7.00
CA TYR A 116 1.61 -16.44 6.31
C TYR A 116 2.09 -15.66 5.10
N SER A 117 1.30 -14.67 4.72
CA SER A 117 1.53 -13.80 3.55
C SER A 117 2.90 -13.08 3.58
N TYR A 118 3.50 -12.92 4.73
CA TYR A 118 4.81 -12.31 4.88
C TYR A 118 5.95 -13.14 4.28
N GLY A 119 5.91 -14.46 4.43
CA GLY A 119 6.91 -15.35 3.80
C GLY A 119 6.88 -15.29 2.28
N GLU A 120 5.71 -15.04 1.68
CA GLU A 120 5.58 -14.84 0.23
C GLU A 120 6.27 -13.55 -0.23
N ASN A 121 6.31 -12.49 0.58
CA ASN A 121 7.09 -11.30 0.26
C ASN A 121 8.57 -11.62 0.10
N THR A 122 9.15 -12.41 1.00
CA THR A 122 10.56 -12.80 0.91
C THR A 122 10.87 -13.62 -0.34
N LYS A 123 9.98 -14.58 -0.70
CA LYS A 123 10.13 -15.36 -1.94
C LYS A 123 10.07 -14.47 -3.18
N ALA A 124 9.13 -13.55 -3.22
CA ALA A 124 8.93 -12.66 -4.35
C ALA A 124 10.08 -11.63 -4.47
N ILE A 125 10.61 -11.11 -3.37
CA ILE A 125 11.79 -10.24 -3.37
C ILE A 125 13.00 -10.98 -3.95
N ASN A 126 13.24 -12.22 -3.52
CA ASN A 126 14.32 -13.04 -4.09
C ASN A 126 14.12 -13.29 -5.59
N ALA A 127 12.89 -13.48 -6.06
CA ALA A 127 12.59 -13.64 -7.47
C ALA A 127 12.89 -12.34 -8.26
N LEU A 128 12.55 -11.18 -7.71
CA LEU A 128 12.87 -9.88 -8.31
C LEU A 128 14.39 -9.69 -8.43
N TRP A 129 15.17 -9.96 -7.38
CA TRP A 129 16.63 -9.85 -7.41
C TRP A 129 17.27 -10.73 -8.50
N ARG A 130 16.75 -11.95 -8.71
CA ARG A 130 17.26 -12.88 -9.73
C ARG A 130 17.05 -12.39 -11.16
N THR A 131 16.16 -11.43 -11.41
CA THR A 131 15.99 -10.83 -12.74
C THR A 131 17.17 -9.93 -13.12
N GLY A 132 17.90 -9.42 -12.12
CA GLY A 132 19.02 -8.50 -12.30
C GLY A 132 18.59 -7.09 -12.72
N VAL A 133 17.33 -6.71 -12.53
CA VAL A 133 16.88 -5.31 -12.65
C VAL A 133 17.33 -4.53 -11.42
N PRO A 134 17.80 -3.28 -11.56
CA PRO A 134 18.02 -2.43 -10.39
C PRO A 134 16.69 -2.20 -9.65
N ALA A 135 16.59 -2.62 -8.39
CA ALA A 135 15.32 -2.51 -7.66
C ALA A 135 15.53 -2.12 -6.19
N THR A 136 14.50 -1.48 -5.62
CA THR A 136 14.36 -1.13 -4.21
C THR A 136 12.98 -1.60 -3.73
N VAL A 137 12.90 -2.19 -2.54
CA VAL A 137 11.64 -2.72 -2.00
C VAL A 137 11.31 -2.09 -0.66
N PHE A 138 10.07 -1.61 -0.51
CA PHE A 138 9.54 -1.09 0.74
C PHE A 138 8.44 -2.02 1.28
N GLY A 139 8.50 -2.32 2.58
CA GLY A 139 7.47 -3.03 3.34
C GLY A 139 6.65 -2.04 4.16
N SER A 140 5.61 -1.45 3.60
CA SER A 140 4.73 -0.56 4.36
C SER A 140 3.75 -1.34 5.22
N VAL A 141 3.63 -0.96 6.50
CA VAL A 141 2.99 -1.86 7.47
C VAL A 141 1.49 -1.64 7.66
N LEU A 142 1.01 -0.40 7.75
CA LEU A 142 -0.40 -0.12 7.98
C LEU A 142 -0.78 1.27 7.45
N PHE A 143 -1.79 1.36 6.60
CA PHE A 143 -2.13 2.62 5.93
C PHE A 143 -3.19 3.42 6.68
N MET A 144 -2.92 4.71 6.93
CA MET A 144 -3.90 5.67 7.44
C MET A 144 -5.13 5.74 6.53
N ASP A 145 -4.92 5.67 5.22
CA ASP A 145 -5.95 5.74 4.19
C ASP A 145 -6.97 4.59 4.22
N ASN A 146 -6.68 3.52 4.97
CA ASN A 146 -7.66 2.49 5.27
C ASN A 146 -8.89 3.04 6.00
N LEU A 147 -8.74 4.11 6.77
CA LEU A 147 -9.82 4.75 7.52
C LEU A 147 -10.80 5.52 6.63
N LEU A 148 -10.45 5.76 5.35
CA LEU A 148 -11.30 6.39 4.34
C LEU A 148 -12.07 5.40 3.46
N THR A 149 -11.93 4.10 3.72
CA THR A 149 -12.56 3.06 2.91
C THR A 149 -14.03 2.84 3.29
N ASN A 150 -14.75 2.21 2.37
CA ASN A 150 -16.17 1.87 2.56
C ASN A 150 -16.46 0.98 3.78
N TRP A 151 -15.45 0.25 4.28
CA TRP A 151 -15.59 -0.59 5.47
C TRP A 151 -15.23 0.12 6.79
N ALA A 152 -14.51 1.25 6.77
CA ALA A 152 -14.11 1.98 7.98
C ALA A 152 -14.81 3.34 8.12
N PHE A 153 -14.84 4.13 7.03
CA PHE A 153 -15.37 5.49 7.01
C PHE A 153 -16.80 5.62 7.56
N PRO A 154 -17.78 4.73 7.19
CA PRO A 154 -19.14 4.86 7.70
C PRO A 154 -19.25 4.72 9.22
N PHE A 155 -18.48 3.85 9.84
CA PHE A 155 -18.46 3.71 11.31
C PHE A 155 -17.94 5.00 11.97
N ILE A 156 -16.88 5.61 11.39
CA ILE A 156 -16.31 6.84 11.93
C ILE A 156 -17.31 8.00 11.83
N VAL A 157 -17.85 8.26 10.62
CA VAL A 157 -18.63 9.48 10.40
C VAL A 157 -20.10 9.36 10.79
N LYS A 158 -20.71 8.17 10.74
CA LYS A 158 -22.12 7.97 11.08
C LYS A 158 -22.32 7.54 12.54
N GLU A 159 -21.46 6.63 13.01
CA GLU A 159 -21.67 5.95 14.30
C GLU A 159 -20.75 6.47 15.43
N GLY A 160 -19.68 7.21 15.09
CA GLY A 160 -18.71 7.66 16.08
C GLY A 160 -17.85 6.53 16.64
N ARG A 161 -17.56 5.52 15.80
CA ARG A 161 -16.81 4.33 16.17
C ARG A 161 -15.60 4.15 15.24
N TYR A 162 -14.46 3.85 15.81
CA TYR A 162 -13.29 3.36 15.08
C TYR A 162 -13.24 1.85 15.27
N VAL A 163 -13.75 1.10 14.27
CA VAL A 163 -13.84 -0.37 14.30
C VAL A 163 -12.61 -0.95 13.62
N TYR A 164 -11.82 -1.72 14.37
CA TYR A 164 -10.64 -2.39 13.85
C TYR A 164 -10.30 -3.63 14.70
N PRO A 165 -9.69 -4.69 14.14
CA PRO A 165 -9.45 -5.95 14.88
C PRO A 165 -8.10 -5.94 15.63
N HIS A 166 -7.62 -4.80 16.04
CA HIS A 166 -6.39 -4.68 16.81
C HIS A 166 -6.64 -4.94 18.30
N HIS A 167 -5.72 -5.65 18.94
CA HIS A 167 -5.73 -5.68 20.41
C HIS A 167 -5.60 -4.25 20.96
N PRO A 168 -6.29 -3.88 22.06
CA PRO A 168 -6.23 -2.51 22.59
C PRO A 168 -4.81 -2.01 22.91
N ASP A 169 -3.89 -2.92 23.23
CA ASP A 169 -2.49 -2.59 23.51
C ASP A 169 -1.56 -2.71 22.30
N LEU A 170 -2.07 -3.06 21.13
CA LEU A 170 -1.25 -3.19 19.92
C LEU A 170 -0.68 -1.84 19.50
N GLU A 171 0.62 -1.79 19.37
CA GLU A 171 1.37 -0.63 18.88
C GLU A 171 1.58 -0.72 17.37
N CYS A 172 1.15 0.30 16.63
CA CYS A 172 1.23 0.32 15.18
C CYS A 172 1.88 1.61 14.66
N SER A 173 2.71 1.46 13.64
CA SER A 173 3.30 2.58 12.88
C SER A 173 2.44 2.85 11.64
N TRP A 174 1.41 3.70 11.78
CA TRP A 174 0.54 4.07 10.67
C TRP A 174 1.27 5.00 9.70
N ILE A 175 1.16 4.75 8.39
CA ILE A 175 1.75 5.58 7.34
C ILE A 175 0.70 6.00 6.34
N SER A 176 0.75 7.24 5.83
CA SER A 176 -0.10 7.67 4.73
C SER A 176 0.38 7.11 3.40
N LEU A 177 -0.52 6.94 2.44
CA LEU A 177 -0.14 6.54 1.08
C LEU A 177 0.72 7.60 0.37
N ASP A 178 0.55 8.87 0.73
CA ASP A 178 1.39 9.95 0.22
C ASP A 178 2.83 9.80 0.70
N ASP A 179 3.06 9.45 1.97
CA ASP A 179 4.40 9.23 2.50
C ASP A 179 5.05 7.96 1.95
N VAL A 180 4.27 6.90 1.72
CA VAL A 180 4.77 5.72 0.97
C VAL A 180 5.28 6.15 -0.40
N ALA A 181 4.52 6.98 -1.13
CA ALA A 181 4.94 7.47 -2.43
C ALA A 181 6.20 8.33 -2.36
N LYS A 182 6.38 9.17 -1.31
CA LYS A 182 7.62 9.94 -1.09
C LYS A 182 8.84 9.03 -0.94
N PHE A 183 8.73 7.92 -0.17
CA PHE A 183 9.80 6.92 -0.09
C PHE A 183 10.12 6.30 -1.44
N MET A 184 9.11 5.96 -2.22
CA MET A 184 9.29 5.38 -3.55
C MET A 184 9.97 6.37 -4.50
N ILE A 185 9.57 7.64 -4.48
CA ILE A 185 10.18 8.71 -5.28
C ILE A 185 11.65 8.92 -4.89
N ALA A 186 11.94 8.96 -3.59
CA ALA A 186 13.30 9.12 -3.09
C ALA A 186 14.25 8.01 -3.55
N ALA A 187 13.75 6.82 -3.92
CA ALA A 187 14.55 5.71 -4.37
C ALA A 187 14.91 5.74 -5.86
N ILE A 188 14.28 6.60 -6.68
CA ILE A 188 14.46 6.59 -8.15
C ILE A 188 15.93 6.78 -8.53
N ASP A 189 16.57 7.83 -8.01
CA ASP A 189 17.93 8.26 -8.38
C ASP A 189 18.96 7.99 -7.25
N ARG A 190 18.75 6.93 -6.44
CA ARG A 190 19.60 6.57 -5.30
C ARG A 190 20.31 5.25 -5.56
N PRO A 191 21.55 5.26 -6.08
CA PRO A 191 22.32 4.03 -6.35
C PRO A 191 22.57 3.19 -5.10
N ASP A 192 22.73 3.83 -3.94
CA ASP A 192 22.92 3.16 -2.65
C ASP A 192 21.68 2.39 -2.14
N LEU A 193 20.52 2.59 -2.76
CA LEU A 193 19.29 1.84 -2.48
C LEU A 193 19.08 0.68 -3.45
N GLU A 194 19.97 0.44 -4.41
CA GLU A 194 19.88 -0.72 -5.27
C GLU A 194 20.09 -2.01 -4.47
N GLY A 195 19.18 -2.97 -4.66
CA GLY A 195 19.17 -4.23 -3.90
C GLY A 195 18.71 -4.07 -2.45
N ALA A 196 18.36 -2.87 -2.02
CA ALA A 196 17.88 -2.65 -0.66
C ALA A 196 16.40 -3.01 -0.50
N TRP A 197 16.07 -3.53 0.68
CA TRP A 197 14.70 -3.57 1.17
C TRP A 197 14.64 -2.99 2.59
N MET A 198 13.52 -2.39 2.95
CA MET A 198 13.30 -1.88 4.29
C MET A 198 11.81 -1.76 4.62
N ASN A 199 11.49 -2.02 5.88
CA ASN A 199 10.15 -1.76 6.39
C ASN A 199 9.99 -0.27 6.67
N ILE A 200 8.83 0.29 6.31
CA ILE A 200 8.49 1.69 6.52
C ILE A 200 7.15 1.83 7.24
N GLY A 201 7.08 2.79 8.12
CA GLY A 201 5.88 3.22 8.85
C GLY A 201 5.80 4.74 8.93
N GLY A 202 4.82 5.26 9.62
CA GLY A 202 4.76 6.68 9.92
C GLY A 202 5.70 7.09 11.07
N PRO A 203 5.73 8.37 11.42
CA PRO A 203 6.66 8.91 12.42
C PRO A 203 6.29 8.52 13.85
N GLU A 204 5.10 7.95 14.05
CA GLU A 204 4.55 7.69 15.37
C GLU A 204 4.23 6.19 15.56
N ILE A 205 4.38 5.73 16.79
CA ILE A 205 3.91 4.41 17.23
C ILE A 205 2.66 4.63 18.07
N LEU A 206 1.51 4.23 17.57
CA LEU A 206 0.21 4.56 18.13
C LEU A 206 -0.56 3.32 18.59
N LYS A 207 -1.21 3.42 19.76
CA LYS A 207 -2.25 2.48 20.19
C LYS A 207 -3.59 2.90 19.58
N PRO A 208 -4.56 1.96 19.44
CA PRO A 208 -5.85 2.25 18.83
C PRO A 208 -6.62 3.41 19.48
N GLN A 209 -6.52 3.58 20.81
CA GLN A 209 -7.17 4.67 21.53
C GLN A 209 -6.60 6.04 21.14
N THR A 210 -5.29 6.11 20.85
CA THR A 210 -4.66 7.35 20.37
C THR A 210 -5.12 7.69 18.96
N VAL A 211 -5.26 6.68 18.08
CA VAL A 211 -5.86 6.86 16.75
C VAL A 211 -7.30 7.39 16.88
N ALA A 212 -8.13 6.80 17.74
CA ALA A 212 -9.50 7.25 18.00
C ALA A 212 -9.54 8.71 18.50
N LYS A 213 -8.58 9.13 19.33
CA LYS A 213 -8.44 10.53 19.79
C LYS A 213 -8.18 11.48 18.62
N HIS A 214 -7.20 11.17 17.75
CA HIS A 214 -6.90 12.01 16.59
C HIS A 214 -8.06 12.08 15.60
N LEU A 215 -8.78 10.98 15.40
CA LEU A 215 -10.02 10.98 14.62
C LEU A 215 -11.09 11.86 15.25
N SER A 216 -11.24 11.81 16.58
CA SER A 216 -12.21 12.66 17.30
C SER A 216 -11.95 14.14 17.10
N GLU A 217 -10.69 14.54 17.18
CA GLU A 217 -10.24 15.92 16.97
C GLU A 217 -10.50 16.38 15.51
N ALA A 218 -10.23 15.51 14.53
CA ALA A 218 -10.41 15.81 13.11
C ALA A 218 -11.88 15.84 12.67
N VAL A 219 -12.70 14.92 13.18
CA VAL A 219 -14.14 14.83 12.86
C VAL A 219 -14.97 15.86 13.63
N GLY A 220 -14.46 16.40 14.75
CA GLY A 220 -15.16 17.34 15.61
C GLY A 220 -16.21 16.71 16.52
N ARG A 221 -16.11 15.40 16.77
CA ARG A 221 -16.98 14.68 17.72
C ARG A 221 -16.23 13.49 18.31
N THR A 222 -16.74 12.93 19.42
CA THR A 222 -16.13 11.75 20.05
C THR A 222 -16.23 10.53 19.13
N ILE A 223 -15.07 9.96 18.80
CA ILE A 223 -14.90 8.67 18.14
C ILE A 223 -14.33 7.70 19.18
N LYS A 224 -15.03 6.60 19.43
CA LYS A 224 -14.58 5.57 20.37
C LYS A 224 -13.91 4.42 19.61
N TYR A 225 -12.79 3.96 20.12
CA TYR A 225 -12.21 2.69 19.65
C TYR A 225 -13.14 1.55 20.04
N ASP A 226 -13.49 0.71 19.08
CA ASP A 226 -14.41 -0.40 19.22
C ASP A 226 -13.78 -1.63 18.54
N PRO A 227 -13.07 -2.47 19.32
CA PRO A 227 -12.37 -3.62 18.77
C PRO A 227 -13.36 -4.68 18.29
N SER A 228 -13.25 -5.08 17.02
CA SER A 228 -13.88 -6.31 16.52
C SER A 228 -12.96 -7.51 16.74
N THR A 229 -13.51 -8.71 16.72
CA THR A 229 -12.66 -9.90 16.62
C THR A 229 -12.01 -9.98 15.23
N PRO A 230 -10.82 -10.57 15.09
CA PRO A 230 -10.20 -10.81 13.79
C PRO A 230 -11.10 -11.55 12.78
N ALA A 231 -11.87 -12.53 13.26
CA ALA A 231 -12.78 -13.30 12.42
C ALA A 231 -13.97 -12.45 11.92
N GLU A 232 -14.62 -11.68 12.79
CA GLU A 232 -15.70 -10.76 12.39
C GLU A 232 -15.20 -9.70 11.40
N PHE A 233 -14.03 -9.14 11.67
CA PHE A 233 -13.41 -8.18 10.76
C PHE A 233 -13.09 -8.78 9.40
N GLY A 234 -12.60 -10.02 9.36
CA GLY A 234 -12.34 -10.75 8.11
C GLY A 234 -13.59 -10.86 7.25
N VAL A 235 -14.72 -11.24 7.84
CA VAL A 235 -16.02 -11.30 7.15
C VAL A 235 -16.46 -9.90 6.69
N HIS A 236 -16.35 -8.91 7.56
CA HIS A 236 -16.75 -7.54 7.25
C HIS A 236 -15.92 -6.97 6.08
N LEU A 237 -14.61 -7.11 6.11
CA LEU A 237 -13.73 -6.61 5.04
C LEU A 237 -13.93 -7.37 3.73
N ALA A 238 -14.09 -8.70 3.77
CA ALA A 238 -14.36 -9.49 2.58
C ALA A 238 -15.68 -9.09 1.90
N ASN A 239 -16.71 -8.77 2.69
CA ASN A 239 -18.00 -8.26 2.18
C ASN A 239 -17.88 -6.84 1.57
N ALA A 240 -16.97 -6.02 2.05
CA ALA A 240 -16.76 -4.66 1.55
C ALA A 240 -16.22 -4.59 0.12
N PHE A 241 -15.67 -5.69 -0.41
CA PHE A 241 -15.30 -5.79 -1.83
C PHE A 241 -16.53 -5.88 -2.76
N GLY A 242 -17.72 -6.16 -2.22
CA GLY A 242 -18.96 -6.21 -3.01
C GLY A 242 -18.86 -7.23 -4.16
N ASP A 243 -19.31 -6.82 -5.36
CA ASP A 243 -19.32 -7.67 -6.55
C ASP A 243 -17.93 -7.86 -7.20
N GLU A 244 -16.88 -7.24 -6.64
CA GLU A 244 -15.51 -7.39 -7.14
C GLU A 244 -14.92 -8.77 -6.82
N VAL A 245 -15.50 -9.50 -5.86
CA VAL A 245 -15.10 -10.86 -5.45
C VAL A 245 -16.30 -11.79 -5.44
N SER A 246 -16.10 -13.02 -5.94
CA SER A 246 -17.14 -14.07 -5.90
C SER A 246 -17.35 -14.60 -4.48
N ASP A 247 -18.43 -15.36 -4.27
CA ASP A 247 -18.70 -15.98 -2.97
C ASP A 247 -17.63 -17.00 -2.60
N GLU A 248 -17.08 -17.75 -3.56
CA GLU A 248 -15.97 -18.67 -3.35
C GLU A 248 -14.69 -17.92 -2.94
N GLU A 249 -14.39 -16.81 -3.58
CA GLU A 249 -13.25 -15.96 -3.22
C GLU A 249 -13.45 -15.36 -1.83
N ARG A 250 -14.66 -14.91 -1.49
CA ARG A 250 -15.04 -14.37 -0.19
C ARG A 250 -14.87 -15.39 0.93
N ALA A 251 -15.26 -16.66 0.66
CA ALA A 251 -15.10 -17.75 1.62
C ALA A 251 -13.63 -18.06 1.97
N VAL A 252 -12.70 -17.77 1.05
CA VAL A 252 -11.26 -17.91 1.27
C VAL A 252 -10.66 -16.64 1.89
N LEU A 253 -11.10 -15.48 1.42
CA LEU A 253 -10.55 -14.19 1.83
C LEU A 253 -10.87 -13.86 3.30
N ALA A 254 -12.10 -14.09 3.74
CA ALA A 254 -12.52 -13.73 5.09
C ALA A 254 -11.70 -14.43 6.19
N PRO A 255 -11.52 -15.76 6.20
CA PRO A 255 -10.66 -16.39 7.19
C PRO A 255 -9.19 -16.02 7.04
N SER A 256 -8.71 -15.72 5.81
CA SER A 256 -7.34 -15.27 5.58
C SER A 256 -7.06 -13.90 6.22
N ILE A 257 -7.99 -12.96 6.10
CA ILE A 257 -7.91 -11.65 6.76
C ILE A 257 -7.95 -11.82 8.28
N GLY A 258 -8.86 -12.65 8.79
CA GLY A 258 -8.96 -12.94 10.22
C GLY A 258 -7.64 -13.46 10.80
N ALA A 259 -7.09 -14.50 10.19
CA ALA A 259 -5.82 -15.08 10.61
C ALA A 259 -4.64 -14.09 10.49
N PHE A 260 -4.63 -13.22 9.48
CA PHE A 260 -3.64 -12.16 9.36
C PHE A 260 -3.63 -11.24 10.58
N TYR A 261 -4.79 -10.76 11.03
CA TYR A 261 -4.88 -9.89 12.20
C TYR A 261 -4.64 -10.64 13.51
N GLU A 262 -5.07 -11.89 13.61
CA GLU A 262 -4.76 -12.74 14.77
C GLU A 262 -3.25 -12.90 14.96
N TYR A 263 -2.52 -13.21 13.87
CA TYR A 263 -1.06 -13.27 13.90
C TYR A 263 -0.43 -11.93 14.30
N ASN A 264 -0.87 -10.81 13.73
CA ASN A 264 -0.30 -9.49 14.03
C ASN A 264 -0.57 -9.04 15.47
N ASN A 265 -1.72 -9.42 16.05
CA ASN A 265 -2.03 -9.13 17.44
C ASN A 265 -1.16 -9.91 18.42
N ALA A 266 -0.76 -11.12 18.07
CA ALA A 266 -0.07 -12.06 18.97
C ALA A 266 1.45 -12.17 18.73
N SER A 267 1.93 -11.75 17.54
CA SER A 267 3.32 -11.95 17.13
C SER A 267 4.32 -11.19 18.01
N PRO A 268 5.31 -11.88 18.60
CA PRO A 268 6.39 -11.22 19.33
C PRO A 268 7.29 -10.37 18.41
N LEU A 269 7.24 -10.59 17.11
CA LEU A 269 7.99 -9.82 16.11
C LEU A 269 7.38 -8.44 15.83
N LYS A 270 6.16 -8.18 16.31
CA LYS A 270 5.44 -6.90 16.18
C LYS A 270 5.45 -6.34 14.75
N PRO A 271 4.92 -7.06 13.73
CA PRO A 271 5.05 -6.67 12.31
C PRO A 271 4.49 -5.28 11.97
N PHE A 272 3.56 -4.75 12.78
CA PHE A 272 3.01 -3.40 12.59
C PHE A 272 3.83 -2.28 13.24
N ARG A 273 4.92 -2.61 13.93
CA ARG A 273 5.79 -1.63 14.56
C ARG A 273 7.12 -1.54 13.82
N VAL A 274 7.44 -0.36 13.30
CA VAL A 274 8.68 -0.08 12.58
C VAL A 274 9.49 0.97 13.34
N ASP A 275 10.78 0.70 13.55
CA ASP A 275 11.72 1.73 13.97
C ASP A 275 12.10 2.57 12.75
N MET A 276 11.60 3.79 12.69
CA MET A 276 11.85 4.71 11.58
C MET A 276 13.19 5.46 11.69
N GLY A 277 13.88 5.37 12.82
CA GLY A 277 15.17 6.06 13.03
C GLY A 277 16.20 5.71 11.96
N PRO A 278 16.57 4.43 11.78
CA PRO A 278 17.51 4.01 10.73
C PRO A 278 17.03 4.30 9.30
N VAL A 279 15.73 4.19 9.06
CA VAL A 279 15.14 4.45 7.74
C VAL A 279 15.27 5.93 7.37
N LEU A 280 14.89 6.84 8.29
CA LEU A 280 14.96 8.27 8.06
C LEU A 280 16.40 8.81 8.05
N ALA A 281 17.32 8.15 8.77
CA ALA A 281 18.75 8.47 8.65
C ALA A 281 19.30 8.17 7.24
N ARG A 282 18.75 7.12 6.56
CA ARG A 282 19.15 6.75 5.21
C ARG A 282 18.36 7.51 4.13
N ILE A 283 17.07 7.72 4.34
CA ILE A 283 16.17 8.42 3.43
C ILE A 283 15.49 9.57 4.22
N PRO A 284 16.12 10.73 4.32
CA PRO A 284 15.60 11.85 5.11
C PRO A 284 14.43 12.51 4.37
N ILE A 285 13.21 12.13 4.71
CA ILE A 285 11.98 12.73 4.24
C ILE A 285 11.10 13.14 5.43
N GLU A 286 10.29 14.17 5.23
CA GLU A 286 9.32 14.59 6.22
C GLU A 286 8.04 13.75 6.09
N LEU A 287 7.63 13.15 7.21
CA LEU A 287 6.44 12.33 7.32
C LEU A 287 5.33 13.06 8.06
N GLU A 288 4.09 12.86 7.64
CA GLU A 288 2.94 13.39 8.35
C GLU A 288 2.54 12.51 9.54
N THR A 289 2.16 13.13 10.64
CA THR A 289 1.58 12.44 11.80
C THR A 289 0.12 12.02 11.52
N MET A 290 -0.42 11.09 12.32
CA MET A 290 -1.83 10.72 12.25
C MET A 290 -2.76 11.93 12.42
N ALA A 291 -2.40 12.87 13.32
CA ALA A 291 -3.17 14.08 13.55
C ALA A 291 -3.19 15.00 12.31
N GLN A 292 -2.03 15.20 11.66
CA GLN A 292 -1.93 15.99 10.44
C GLN A 292 -2.71 15.36 9.29
N TRP A 293 -2.52 14.04 9.10
CA TRP A 293 -3.24 13.29 8.08
C TRP A 293 -4.75 13.37 8.29
N ALA A 294 -5.25 13.09 9.51
CA ALA A 294 -6.68 13.11 9.81
C ALA A 294 -7.30 14.49 9.59
N LYS A 295 -6.60 15.57 9.98
CA LYS A 295 -7.08 16.94 9.85
C LYS A 295 -7.29 17.38 8.39
N ARG A 296 -6.50 16.87 7.45
CA ARG A 296 -6.62 17.23 6.04
C ARG A 296 -7.66 16.43 5.25
N GLN A 297 -8.29 15.42 5.88
CA GLN A 297 -9.30 14.59 5.20
C GLN A 297 -10.69 15.24 5.25
N ASP A 298 -11.48 14.96 4.22
CA ASP A 298 -12.89 15.30 4.23
C ASP A 298 -13.71 14.23 4.96
N TRP A 299 -14.11 14.51 6.18
CA TRP A 299 -14.95 13.65 7.02
C TRP A 299 -16.45 13.96 6.90
N SER A 300 -16.86 14.72 5.90
CA SER A 300 -18.28 15.02 5.68
C SER A 300 -19.04 13.77 5.21
N LEU A 301 -20.36 13.73 5.49
CA LEU A 301 -21.23 12.66 4.99
C LEU A 301 -21.39 12.65 3.47
N SER A 302 -21.04 13.75 2.80
CA SER A 302 -21.04 13.85 1.34
C SER A 302 -19.84 13.18 0.69
N ASN A 303 -18.76 12.94 1.45
CA ASN A 303 -17.61 12.24 0.95
C ASN A 303 -17.96 10.77 0.64
N LYS A 304 -17.62 10.32 -0.54
CA LYS A 304 -17.83 8.93 -0.95
C LYS A 304 -16.62 8.11 -0.53
N PRO A 305 -16.75 7.18 0.43
CA PRO A 305 -15.64 6.33 0.83
C PRO A 305 -15.18 5.45 -0.35
N ARG A 306 -13.87 5.27 -0.46
CA ARG A 306 -13.31 4.42 -1.51
C ARG A 306 -13.43 2.95 -1.13
N PRO A 307 -13.68 2.05 -2.09
CA PRO A 307 -13.65 0.62 -1.85
C PRO A 307 -12.25 0.17 -1.42
N PRO A 308 -12.10 -1.00 -0.80
CA PRO A 308 -10.80 -1.62 -0.64
C PRO A 308 -10.14 -1.74 -2.02
N ALA A 309 -8.88 -1.36 -2.14
CA ALA A 309 -8.20 -1.46 -3.41
C ALA A 309 -7.99 -2.93 -3.79
N GLY A 310 -8.44 -3.29 -4.96
CA GLY A 310 -8.13 -4.57 -5.59
C GLY A 310 -6.77 -4.52 -6.26
#